data_19514c31c87a7813756ca7b19eb0d2c8
#
_entry.id   19514c31c87a7813756ca7b19eb0d2c8
#
_cell.length_a   1.000
_cell.length_b   1.000
_cell.length_c   1.000
_cell.angle_alpha   90.00
_cell.angle_beta   90.00
_cell.angle_gamma   90.00
#
_symmetry.space_group_name_H-M   'P 1'
#
loop_
_entity.id
_entity.type
_entity.pdbx_description
1 polymer ?
#
loop_
_entity_poly.entity_id
_entity_poly.type
_entity_poly.pdbx_seq_one_letter_code
_entity_poly.pdbx_strand_id
1 'polypeptide(L)'
;TVPAVDLGAIVIKEALNRAGVPADQVDEVLMGCVIQAGLGQNVARQASVKAGVPIEVPAETLNNVCGSGLKCVNMAADMIMAGDADVVVAGGMENMSMAPYALMKARFGYRMNNATMVDTMVNDGLWDAFNNYHMGITAENVAEKYGITREEQDEFAAWSQNKAVKAQEEGRFDAEIVPVPVKMKKETVLVTKDEGPRAGVTKESISKLKPAFKPDGTVTAANASGINDGAAAVVLMSEEK
;
A
#
# COMPACT_ATOMS: atom_id res chain seq x y z
N THR A 1 -5.27 -14.76 2.03
CA THR A 1 -5.70 -13.39 1.69
C THR A 1 -6.35 -12.74 2.90
N VAL A 2 -5.81 -11.62 3.35
CA VAL A 2 -6.32 -10.84 4.50
C VAL A 2 -6.79 -9.50 3.93
N PRO A 3 -8.06 -9.09 4.15
CA PRO A 3 -8.56 -7.82 3.65
C PRO A 3 -7.73 -6.61 4.14
N ALA A 4 -7.66 -5.54 3.36
CA ALA A 4 -6.92 -4.32 3.73
C ALA A 4 -7.33 -3.78 5.11
N VAL A 5 -8.63 -3.80 5.43
CA VAL A 5 -9.16 -3.38 6.74
C VAL A 5 -8.58 -4.20 7.89
N ASP A 6 -8.42 -5.51 7.72
CA ASP A 6 -7.87 -6.38 8.77
C ASP A 6 -6.35 -6.17 8.91
N LEU A 7 -5.63 -5.93 7.81
CA LEU A 7 -4.22 -5.52 7.84
C LEU A 7 -4.08 -4.19 8.61
N GLY A 8 -4.92 -3.21 8.30
CA GLY A 8 -4.96 -1.92 9.01
C GLY A 8 -5.21 -2.07 10.51
N ALA A 9 -6.18 -2.91 10.89
CA ALA A 9 -6.48 -3.16 12.30
C ALA A 9 -5.30 -3.77 13.07
N ILE A 10 -4.57 -4.69 12.45
CA ILE A 10 -3.38 -5.33 13.04
C ILE A 10 -2.30 -4.29 13.33
N VAL A 11 -1.97 -3.43 12.36
CA VAL A 11 -0.89 -2.45 12.54
C VAL A 11 -1.27 -1.31 13.47
N ILE A 12 -2.53 -0.84 13.47
CA ILE A 12 -3.04 0.14 14.44
C ILE A 12 -2.90 -0.38 15.85
N LYS A 13 -3.42 -1.57 16.10
CA LYS A 13 -3.35 -2.20 17.43
C LYS A 13 -1.91 -2.35 17.91
N GLU A 14 -1.03 -2.82 17.05
CA GLU A 14 0.37 -3.04 17.41
C GLU A 14 1.13 -1.72 17.60
N ALA A 15 0.86 -0.69 16.80
CA ALA A 15 1.47 0.62 16.95
C ALA A 15 1.12 1.24 18.33
N LEU A 16 -0.14 1.15 18.75
CA LEU A 16 -0.58 1.57 20.07
C LEU A 16 0.09 0.78 21.19
N ASN A 17 0.16 -0.55 21.05
CA ASN A 17 0.84 -1.42 22.02
C ASN A 17 2.32 -1.04 22.19
N ARG A 18 3.04 -0.85 21.10
CA ARG A 18 4.47 -0.49 21.12
C ARG A 18 4.71 0.92 21.65
N ALA A 19 3.81 1.85 21.34
CA ALA A 19 3.87 3.20 21.89
C ALA A 19 3.50 3.27 23.39
N GLY A 20 2.89 2.21 23.93
CA GLY A 20 2.36 2.21 25.30
C GLY A 20 1.17 3.14 25.49
N VAL A 21 0.44 3.45 24.40
CA VAL A 21 -0.69 4.35 24.39
C VAL A 21 -1.99 3.56 24.48
N PRO A 22 -2.81 3.77 25.52
CA PRO A 22 -4.16 3.21 25.61
C PRO A 22 -5.04 3.68 24.46
N ALA A 23 -5.85 2.78 23.90
CA ALA A 23 -6.68 3.07 22.74
C ALA A 23 -7.74 4.16 23.00
N ASP A 24 -8.15 4.36 24.24
CA ASP A 24 -9.09 5.40 24.69
C ASP A 24 -8.45 6.81 24.82
N GLN A 25 -7.15 6.91 24.63
CA GLN A 25 -6.44 8.20 24.56
C GLN A 25 -6.21 8.69 23.12
N VAL A 26 -6.63 7.93 22.14
CA VAL A 26 -6.54 8.32 20.73
C VAL A 26 -7.61 9.35 20.42
N ASP A 27 -7.22 10.48 19.82
CA ASP A 27 -8.15 11.54 19.42
C ASP A 27 -8.65 11.33 17.97
N GLU A 28 -7.79 10.79 17.09
CA GLU A 28 -8.11 10.62 15.67
C GLU A 28 -7.35 9.43 15.04
N VAL A 29 -7.95 8.78 14.05
CA VAL A 29 -7.29 7.75 13.24
C VAL A 29 -7.34 8.12 11.76
N LEU A 30 -6.19 8.28 11.13
CA LEU A 30 -6.05 8.63 9.72
C LEU A 30 -5.38 7.49 8.95
N MET A 31 -6.11 6.84 8.04
CA MET A 31 -5.55 5.75 7.23
C MET A 31 -5.74 5.99 5.74
N GLY A 32 -4.62 5.91 5.01
CA GLY A 32 -4.64 5.92 3.55
C GLY A 32 -5.13 4.61 2.97
N CYS A 33 -6.01 4.68 1.97
CA CYS A 33 -6.42 3.52 1.17
C CYS A 33 -6.91 4.00 -0.19
N VAL A 34 -6.40 3.42 -1.26
CA VAL A 34 -6.70 3.84 -2.64
C VAL A 34 -7.83 2.98 -3.24
N ILE A 35 -7.69 1.66 -3.17
CA ILE A 35 -8.60 0.71 -3.80
C ILE A 35 -9.66 0.29 -2.78
N GLN A 36 -10.70 1.12 -2.66
CA GLN A 36 -11.74 0.95 -1.64
C GLN A 36 -12.98 0.20 -2.13
N ALA A 37 -13.07 -0.09 -3.42
CA ALA A 37 -14.25 -0.75 -3.99
C ALA A 37 -14.52 -2.11 -3.32
N GLY A 38 -15.74 -2.30 -2.83
CA GLY A 38 -16.17 -3.56 -2.18
C GLY A 38 -15.70 -3.76 -0.74
N LEU A 39 -14.92 -2.83 -0.15
CA LEU A 39 -14.45 -2.94 1.24
C LEU A 39 -15.46 -2.41 2.28
N GLY A 40 -16.57 -1.85 1.85
CA GLY A 40 -17.58 -1.26 2.73
C GLY A 40 -17.35 0.23 3.02
N GLN A 41 -18.05 0.74 4.02
CA GLN A 41 -17.97 2.15 4.38
C GLN A 41 -16.67 2.45 5.13
N ASN A 42 -16.06 3.60 4.87
CA ASN A 42 -14.94 4.18 5.62
C ASN A 42 -13.97 3.14 6.19
N VAL A 43 -13.06 2.68 5.38
CA VAL A 43 -12.17 1.56 5.72
C VAL A 43 -11.23 1.89 6.91
N ALA A 44 -10.87 3.16 7.10
CA ALA A 44 -10.12 3.61 8.28
C ALA A 44 -10.95 3.41 9.56
N ARG A 45 -12.23 3.76 9.51
CA ARG A 45 -13.16 3.55 10.63
C ARG A 45 -13.30 2.07 10.99
N GLN A 46 -13.44 1.22 9.98
CA GLN A 46 -13.51 -0.22 10.20
C GLN A 46 -12.23 -0.75 10.86
N ALA A 47 -11.05 -0.34 10.38
CA ALA A 47 -9.76 -0.75 10.92
C ALA A 47 -9.57 -0.25 12.37
N SER A 48 -9.92 1.01 12.66
CA SER A 48 -9.87 1.63 13.98
C SER A 48 -10.68 0.84 15.02
N VAL A 49 -11.96 0.60 14.74
CA VAL A 49 -12.85 -0.13 15.64
C VAL A 49 -12.39 -1.60 15.82
N LYS A 50 -11.95 -2.25 14.75
CA LYS A 50 -11.39 -3.62 14.83
C LYS A 50 -10.08 -3.68 15.64
N ALA A 51 -9.31 -2.62 15.65
CA ALA A 51 -8.10 -2.49 16.47
C ALA A 51 -8.38 -2.30 17.96
N GLY A 52 -9.62 -1.96 18.32
CA GLY A 52 -10.06 -1.72 19.69
C GLY A 52 -10.09 -0.25 20.10
N VAL A 53 -9.94 0.67 19.15
CA VAL A 53 -10.15 2.10 19.40
C VAL A 53 -11.64 2.36 19.65
N PRO A 54 -12.00 3.16 20.67
CA PRO A 54 -13.38 3.45 21.01
C PRO A 54 -14.20 4.02 19.84
N ILE A 55 -15.49 3.77 19.85
CA ILE A 55 -16.41 4.22 18.79
C ILE A 55 -16.63 5.74 18.77
N GLU A 56 -16.29 6.41 19.82
CA GLU A 56 -16.34 7.87 19.94
C GLU A 56 -15.20 8.56 19.19
N VAL A 57 -14.07 7.86 18.97
CA VAL A 57 -12.92 8.37 18.25
C VAL A 57 -13.22 8.41 16.75
N PRO A 58 -13.12 9.57 16.10
CA PRO A 58 -13.32 9.67 14.66
C PRO A 58 -12.21 8.96 13.88
N ALA A 59 -12.49 8.62 12.63
CA ALA A 59 -11.51 8.02 11.74
C ALA A 59 -11.78 8.41 10.29
N GLU A 60 -10.75 8.76 9.55
CA GLU A 60 -10.84 9.20 8.17
C GLU A 60 -10.00 8.37 7.22
N THR A 61 -10.57 8.05 6.07
CA THR A 61 -9.86 7.38 4.97
C THR A 61 -9.41 8.41 3.94
N LEU A 62 -8.11 8.48 3.70
CA LEU A 62 -7.54 9.40 2.73
C LEU A 62 -7.15 8.68 1.44
N ASN A 63 -7.35 9.37 0.33
CA ASN A 63 -6.84 8.94 -0.95
C ASN A 63 -6.08 10.08 -1.63
N ASN A 64 -4.76 9.98 -1.61
CA ASN A 64 -3.80 10.77 -2.35
C ASN A 64 -2.91 9.85 -3.19
N VAL A 65 -3.53 8.81 -3.77
CA VAL A 65 -2.90 7.71 -4.49
C VAL A 65 -1.72 7.13 -3.68
N CYS A 66 -0.55 6.91 -4.25
CA CYS A 66 0.62 6.32 -3.58
C CYS A 66 1.13 7.14 -2.38
N GLY A 67 0.78 8.42 -2.29
CA GLY A 67 1.14 9.32 -1.18
C GLY A 67 0.18 9.29 0.02
N SER A 68 -0.87 8.46 -0.01
CA SER A 68 -1.96 8.51 0.99
C SER A 68 -1.47 8.28 2.42
N GLY A 69 -0.64 7.27 2.66
CA GLY A 69 -0.14 6.97 4.00
C GLY A 69 0.73 8.10 4.56
N LEU A 70 1.66 8.63 3.76
CA LEU A 70 2.49 9.77 4.19
C LEU A 70 1.65 11.04 4.38
N LYS A 71 0.61 11.25 3.58
CA LYS A 71 -0.32 12.37 3.77
C LYS A 71 -1.06 12.26 5.10
N CYS A 72 -1.46 11.06 5.52
CA CYS A 72 -2.04 10.85 6.86
C CYS A 72 -1.08 11.28 7.97
N VAL A 73 0.19 10.91 7.87
CA VAL A 73 1.22 11.33 8.85
C VAL A 73 1.38 12.84 8.89
N ASN A 74 1.43 13.50 7.73
CA ASN A 74 1.53 14.96 7.67
C ASN A 74 0.31 15.63 8.30
N MET A 75 -0.90 15.15 7.99
CA MET A 75 -2.13 15.71 8.57
C MET A 75 -2.20 15.50 10.07
N ALA A 76 -1.78 14.34 10.58
CA ALA A 76 -1.69 14.09 12.01
C ALA A 76 -0.75 15.09 12.70
N ALA A 77 0.41 15.36 12.11
CA ALA A 77 1.33 16.37 12.62
C ALA A 77 0.72 17.79 12.59
N ASP A 78 0.02 18.13 11.49
CA ASP A 78 -0.66 19.44 11.37
C ASP A 78 -1.75 19.58 12.44
N MET A 79 -2.55 18.55 12.72
CA MET A 79 -3.60 18.56 13.78
C MET A 79 -3.00 18.77 15.17
N ILE A 80 -1.90 18.09 15.48
CA ILE A 80 -1.20 18.25 16.76
C ILE A 80 -0.63 19.66 16.88
N MET A 81 0.01 20.19 15.84
CA MET A 81 0.54 21.54 15.83
C MET A 81 -0.54 22.62 15.95
N ALA A 82 -1.73 22.37 15.41
CA ALA A 82 -2.89 23.25 15.52
C ALA A 82 -3.56 23.20 16.91
N GLY A 83 -3.27 22.17 17.69
CA GLY A 83 -3.93 21.93 19.00
C GLY A 83 -5.30 21.28 18.87
N ASP A 84 -5.61 20.70 17.70
CA ASP A 84 -6.89 20.01 17.46
C ASP A 84 -6.88 18.55 18.00
N ALA A 85 -5.70 17.98 18.17
CA ALA A 85 -5.51 16.62 18.71
C ALA A 85 -4.16 16.54 19.46
N ASP A 86 -4.09 15.64 20.44
CA ASP A 86 -2.86 15.31 21.15
C ASP A 86 -2.27 13.97 20.72
N VAL A 87 -3.11 13.01 20.37
CA VAL A 87 -2.73 11.63 20.01
C VAL A 87 -3.44 11.20 18.72
N VAL A 88 -2.69 10.99 17.67
CA VAL A 88 -3.23 10.59 16.38
C VAL A 88 -2.54 9.31 15.87
N VAL A 89 -3.32 8.33 15.46
CA VAL A 89 -2.80 7.17 14.73
C VAL A 89 -2.88 7.46 13.24
N ALA A 90 -1.75 7.38 12.54
CA ALA A 90 -1.68 7.65 11.12
C ALA A 90 -0.98 6.51 10.37
N GLY A 91 -1.45 6.21 9.15
CA GLY A 91 -0.85 5.16 8.35
C GLY A 91 -1.53 4.91 7.02
N GLY A 92 -1.43 3.70 6.54
CA GLY A 92 -2.09 3.26 5.32
C GLY A 92 -2.24 1.74 5.28
N MET A 93 -3.15 1.29 4.45
CA MET A 93 -3.46 -0.11 4.23
C MET A 93 -3.92 -0.32 2.79
N GLU A 94 -3.48 -1.38 2.15
CA GLU A 94 -3.89 -1.74 0.80
C GLU A 94 -3.84 -3.25 0.61
N ASN A 95 -4.79 -3.80 -0.11
CA ASN A 95 -4.69 -5.16 -0.63
C ASN A 95 -5.02 -5.14 -2.12
N MET A 96 -3.97 -5.04 -2.94
CA MET A 96 -4.09 -4.98 -4.39
C MET A 96 -4.53 -6.33 -4.97
N SER A 97 -4.13 -7.43 -4.33
CA SER A 97 -4.48 -8.80 -4.76
C SER A 97 -5.97 -9.10 -4.65
N MET A 98 -6.70 -8.37 -3.79
CA MET A 98 -8.16 -8.53 -3.60
C MET A 98 -8.99 -7.44 -4.29
N ALA A 99 -8.37 -6.57 -5.09
CA ALA A 99 -9.09 -5.54 -5.84
C ALA A 99 -10.18 -6.18 -6.73
N PRO A 100 -11.43 -5.72 -6.64
CA PRO A 100 -12.52 -6.30 -7.42
C PRO A 100 -12.52 -5.80 -8.87
N TYR A 101 -13.25 -6.49 -9.73
CA TYR A 101 -13.66 -5.98 -11.04
C TYR A 101 -15.01 -5.30 -10.95
N ALA A 102 -15.19 -4.18 -11.65
CA ALA A 102 -16.43 -3.40 -11.67
C ALA A 102 -17.15 -3.49 -13.03
N LEU A 103 -18.46 -3.62 -12.98
CA LEU A 103 -19.35 -3.52 -14.14
C LEU A 103 -20.00 -2.13 -14.16
N MET A 104 -19.39 -1.16 -14.84
CA MET A 104 -19.72 0.26 -14.75
C MET A 104 -21.17 0.60 -15.12
N LYS A 105 -21.79 -0.14 -16.01
CA LYS A 105 -23.17 0.09 -16.47
C LYS A 105 -24.19 -0.90 -15.89
N ALA A 106 -23.79 -1.78 -15.00
CA ALA A 106 -24.68 -2.82 -14.48
C ALA A 106 -25.92 -2.26 -13.78
N ARG A 107 -25.80 -1.15 -13.06
CA ARG A 107 -26.94 -0.48 -12.36
C ARG A 107 -28.04 -0.04 -13.33
N PHE A 108 -27.68 0.33 -14.56
CA PHE A 108 -28.63 0.75 -15.61
C PHE A 108 -29.00 -0.38 -16.57
N GLY A 109 -28.46 -1.58 -16.36
CA GLY A 109 -28.69 -2.77 -17.19
C GLY A 109 -27.88 -2.76 -18.48
N TYR A 110 -27.40 -3.94 -18.85
CA TYR A 110 -26.79 -4.17 -20.17
C TYR A 110 -27.89 -4.68 -21.10
N ARG A 111 -28.26 -3.88 -22.08
CA ARG A 111 -29.40 -4.21 -22.95
C ARG A 111 -29.02 -5.05 -24.17
N MET A 112 -27.90 -4.76 -24.82
CA MET A 112 -27.43 -5.40 -26.03
C MET A 112 -25.91 -5.21 -26.19
N ASN A 113 -25.24 -6.16 -26.82
CA ASN A 113 -23.79 -6.25 -27.02
C ASN A 113 -23.00 -6.64 -25.76
N ASN A 114 -21.71 -6.83 -25.96
CA ASN A 114 -20.79 -7.22 -24.91
C ASN A 114 -20.59 -6.11 -23.87
N ALA A 115 -20.27 -6.52 -22.63
CA ALA A 115 -19.87 -5.65 -21.55
C ALA A 115 -18.43 -5.89 -21.17
N THR A 116 -17.75 -4.85 -20.72
CA THR A 116 -16.38 -4.93 -20.19
C THR A 116 -16.42 -4.86 -18.68
N MET A 117 -15.70 -5.76 -18.03
CA MET A 117 -15.34 -5.63 -16.61
C MET A 117 -14.09 -4.77 -16.49
N VAL A 118 -14.11 -3.81 -15.58
CA VAL A 118 -13.00 -2.91 -15.30
C VAL A 118 -12.23 -3.43 -14.09
N ASP A 119 -10.94 -3.68 -14.25
CA ASP A 119 -10.03 -3.98 -13.15
C ASP A 119 -9.80 -2.72 -12.31
N THR A 120 -10.32 -2.69 -11.08
CA THR A 120 -10.23 -1.51 -10.22
C THR A 120 -8.80 -1.30 -9.70
N MET A 121 -7.97 -2.33 -9.60
CA MET A 121 -6.56 -2.17 -9.26
C MET A 121 -5.83 -1.32 -10.30
N VAL A 122 -6.06 -1.61 -11.57
CA VAL A 122 -5.46 -0.85 -12.68
C VAL A 122 -6.13 0.51 -12.82
N ASN A 123 -7.47 0.53 -12.93
CA ASN A 123 -8.22 1.76 -13.24
C ASN A 123 -8.08 2.84 -12.15
N ASP A 124 -8.15 2.44 -10.87
CA ASP A 124 -8.19 3.39 -9.75
C ASP A 124 -6.82 3.62 -9.12
N GLY A 125 -5.88 2.69 -9.27
CA GLY A 125 -4.56 2.75 -8.65
C GLY A 125 -3.39 2.96 -9.60
N LEU A 126 -3.46 2.50 -10.85
CA LEU A 126 -2.31 2.42 -11.76
C LEU A 126 -2.51 3.12 -13.11
N TRP A 127 -3.65 3.76 -13.33
CA TRP A 127 -3.99 4.42 -14.58
C TRP A 127 -3.99 5.94 -14.44
N ASP A 128 -3.25 6.62 -15.30
CA ASP A 128 -3.30 8.09 -15.40
C ASP A 128 -4.64 8.51 -16.04
N ALA A 129 -5.51 9.09 -15.22
CA ALA A 129 -6.85 9.50 -15.63
C ALA A 129 -6.86 10.68 -16.64
N PHE A 130 -5.79 11.45 -16.71
CA PHE A 130 -5.68 12.63 -17.58
C PHE A 130 -5.06 12.28 -18.94
N ASN A 131 -3.97 11.51 -18.91
CA ASN A 131 -3.23 11.15 -20.14
C ASN A 131 -3.64 9.76 -20.68
N ASN A 132 -4.48 9.05 -19.96
CA ASN A 132 -5.07 7.77 -20.37
C ASN A 132 -4.05 6.68 -20.68
N TYR A 133 -3.08 6.47 -19.77
CA TYR A 133 -2.10 5.40 -19.85
C TYR A 133 -1.71 4.84 -18.46
N HIS A 134 -1.15 3.64 -18.46
CA HIS A 134 -0.69 2.95 -17.25
C HIS A 134 0.56 3.63 -16.66
N MET A 135 0.76 3.52 -15.34
CA MET A 135 1.95 4.06 -14.65
C MET A 135 3.27 3.52 -15.22
N GLY A 136 3.28 2.33 -15.81
CA GLY A 136 4.43 1.82 -16.55
C GLY A 136 4.84 2.70 -17.74
N ILE A 137 3.87 3.30 -18.43
CA ILE A 137 4.16 4.29 -19.48
C ILE A 137 4.69 5.60 -18.88
N THR A 138 4.21 6.00 -17.69
CA THR A 138 4.81 7.12 -16.96
C THR A 138 6.30 6.88 -16.70
N ALA A 139 6.66 5.67 -16.29
CA ALA A 139 8.06 5.30 -16.10
C ALA A 139 8.87 5.35 -17.40
N GLU A 140 8.32 4.87 -18.51
CA GLU A 140 8.95 4.99 -19.85
C GLU A 140 9.13 6.47 -20.25
N ASN A 141 8.13 7.32 -20.00
CA ASN A 141 8.23 8.76 -20.27
C ASN A 141 9.32 9.44 -19.45
N VAL A 142 9.50 9.02 -18.19
CA VAL A 142 10.61 9.51 -17.34
C VAL A 142 11.95 9.04 -17.88
N ALA A 143 12.06 7.76 -18.24
CA ALA A 143 13.29 7.21 -18.83
C ALA A 143 13.69 7.95 -20.10
N GLU A 144 12.74 8.18 -21.01
CA GLU A 144 12.98 8.92 -22.26
C GLU A 144 13.36 10.38 -21.98
N LYS A 145 12.62 11.07 -21.13
CA LYS A 145 12.85 12.49 -20.80
C LYS A 145 14.22 12.76 -20.22
N TYR A 146 14.71 11.86 -19.37
CA TYR A 146 15.96 12.04 -18.63
C TYR A 146 17.12 11.19 -19.20
N GLY A 147 16.90 10.46 -20.29
CA GLY A 147 17.90 9.62 -20.93
C GLY A 147 18.36 8.45 -20.08
N ILE A 148 17.47 7.91 -19.21
CA ILE A 148 17.81 6.79 -18.33
C ILE A 148 17.75 5.49 -19.14
N THR A 149 18.88 4.82 -19.23
CA THR A 149 19.02 3.60 -20.03
C THR A 149 18.41 2.37 -19.34
N ARG A 150 18.14 1.33 -20.12
CA ARG A 150 17.72 0.03 -19.60
C ARG A 150 18.77 -0.54 -18.63
N GLU A 151 20.02 -0.41 -18.96
CA GLU A 151 21.14 -0.89 -18.15
C GLU A 151 21.20 -0.23 -16.78
N GLU A 152 20.99 1.08 -16.71
CA GLU A 152 20.92 1.83 -15.44
C GLU A 152 19.72 1.40 -14.60
N GLN A 153 18.56 1.19 -15.22
CA GLN A 153 17.35 0.69 -14.53
C GLN A 153 17.58 -0.71 -13.96
N ASP A 154 18.16 -1.62 -14.73
CA ASP A 154 18.44 -2.99 -14.28
C ASP A 154 19.52 -3.02 -13.18
N GLU A 155 20.53 -2.17 -13.25
CA GLU A 155 21.55 -2.03 -12.20
C GLU A 155 20.94 -1.51 -10.90
N PHE A 156 20.09 -0.49 -10.98
CA PHE A 156 19.37 0.04 -9.83
C PHE A 156 18.43 -1.01 -9.22
N ALA A 157 17.70 -1.76 -10.04
CA ALA A 157 16.81 -2.83 -9.58
C ALA A 157 17.59 -3.93 -8.86
N ALA A 158 18.72 -4.39 -9.42
CA ALA A 158 19.56 -5.39 -8.79
C ALA A 158 20.13 -4.88 -7.45
N TRP A 159 20.59 -3.63 -7.40
CA TRP A 159 21.06 -3.01 -6.17
C TRP A 159 19.97 -2.91 -5.11
N SER A 160 18.74 -2.51 -5.48
CA SER A 160 17.58 -2.43 -4.59
C SER A 160 17.24 -3.80 -4.00
N GLN A 161 17.16 -4.85 -4.82
CA GLN A 161 16.88 -6.21 -4.37
C GLN A 161 17.94 -6.70 -3.37
N ASN A 162 19.21 -6.55 -3.70
CA ASN A 162 20.30 -7.00 -2.83
C ASN A 162 20.35 -6.23 -1.50
N LYS A 163 20.03 -4.92 -1.50
CA LYS A 163 19.90 -4.14 -0.26
C LYS A 163 18.77 -4.66 0.62
N ALA A 164 17.60 -4.92 0.03
CA ALA A 164 16.44 -5.41 0.77
C ALA A 164 16.71 -6.79 1.38
N VAL A 165 17.28 -7.72 0.58
CA VAL A 165 17.67 -9.06 1.06
C VAL A 165 18.67 -8.96 2.20
N LYS A 166 19.72 -8.15 2.04
CA LYS A 166 20.72 -7.96 3.10
C LYS A 166 20.10 -7.38 4.37
N ALA A 167 19.21 -6.40 4.24
CA ALA A 167 18.53 -5.83 5.39
C ALA A 167 17.63 -6.87 6.12
N GLN A 168 16.97 -7.76 5.37
CA GLN A 168 16.21 -8.87 5.96
C GLN A 168 17.13 -9.88 6.68
N GLU A 169 18.26 -10.26 6.06
CA GLU A 169 19.23 -11.19 6.65
C GLU A 169 19.89 -10.64 7.92
N GLU A 170 20.11 -9.32 7.98
CA GLU A 170 20.64 -8.62 9.14
C GLU A 170 19.56 -8.31 10.21
N GLY A 171 18.30 -8.71 9.99
CA GLY A 171 17.20 -8.48 10.92
C GLY A 171 16.81 -7.00 11.10
N ARG A 172 17.14 -6.12 10.15
CA ARG A 172 16.91 -4.66 10.30
C ARG A 172 15.45 -4.28 10.41
N PHE A 173 14.54 -5.10 9.88
CA PHE A 173 13.10 -4.87 9.93
C PHE A 173 12.39 -5.64 11.05
N ASP A 174 13.08 -6.50 11.80
CA ASP A 174 12.44 -7.38 12.78
C ASP A 174 11.69 -6.60 13.87
N ALA A 175 12.24 -5.44 14.27
CA ALA A 175 11.59 -4.55 15.24
C ALA A 175 10.35 -3.82 14.70
N GLU A 176 10.15 -3.78 13.39
CA GLU A 176 9.03 -3.06 12.75
C GLU A 176 7.92 -4.02 12.29
N ILE A 177 8.28 -5.25 11.91
CA ILE A 177 7.35 -6.22 11.34
C ILE A 177 6.38 -6.74 12.40
N VAL A 178 5.12 -6.86 11.99
CA VAL A 178 4.04 -7.46 12.77
C VAL A 178 3.59 -8.73 12.06
N PRO A 179 3.56 -9.90 12.74
CA PRO A 179 3.04 -11.13 12.16
C PRO A 179 1.58 -11.00 11.77
N VAL A 180 1.26 -11.42 10.55
CA VAL A 180 -0.12 -11.42 10.03
C VAL A 180 -0.67 -12.85 10.02
N PRO A 181 -1.76 -13.15 10.75
CA PRO A 181 -2.39 -14.45 10.72
C PRO A 181 -3.18 -14.63 9.42
N VAL A 182 -2.78 -15.60 8.63
CA VAL A 182 -3.44 -15.98 7.37
C VAL A 182 -4.14 -17.31 7.54
N LYS A 183 -5.47 -17.31 7.41
CA LYS A 183 -6.28 -18.52 7.51
C LYS A 183 -6.15 -19.36 6.25
N MET A 184 -5.55 -20.50 6.39
CA MET A 184 -5.47 -21.54 5.34
C MET A 184 -6.59 -22.56 5.54
N LYS A 185 -6.74 -23.53 4.60
CA LYS A 185 -7.83 -24.53 4.65
C LYS A 185 -7.85 -25.34 5.95
N LYS A 186 -6.71 -25.64 6.54
CA LYS A 186 -6.59 -26.54 7.71
C LYS A 186 -5.96 -25.87 8.94
N GLU A 187 -5.29 -24.75 8.78
CA GLU A 187 -4.54 -24.08 9.84
C GLU A 187 -4.48 -22.59 9.64
N THR A 188 -4.05 -21.86 10.65
CA THR A 188 -3.70 -20.44 10.53
C THR A 188 -2.17 -20.32 10.52
N VAL A 189 -1.63 -19.74 9.47
CA VAL A 189 -0.19 -19.51 9.31
C VAL A 189 0.11 -18.05 9.64
N LEU A 190 1.14 -17.82 10.44
CA LEU A 190 1.66 -16.47 10.71
C LEU A 190 2.66 -16.10 9.60
N VAL A 191 2.34 -15.09 8.82
CA VAL A 191 3.26 -14.50 7.83
C VAL A 191 4.09 -13.44 8.54
N THR A 192 5.40 -13.67 8.58
CA THR A 192 6.37 -12.83 9.31
C THR A 192 7.46 -12.26 8.42
N LYS A 193 7.51 -12.66 7.15
CA LYS A 193 8.55 -12.25 6.21
C LYS A 193 7.93 -11.66 4.95
N ASP A 194 8.47 -10.53 4.51
CA ASP A 194 8.19 -10.01 3.18
C ASP A 194 8.83 -10.93 2.12
N GLU A 195 8.00 -11.50 1.25
CA GLU A 195 8.41 -12.43 0.18
C GLU A 195 8.83 -11.71 -1.12
N GLY A 196 8.65 -10.38 -1.17
CA GLY A 196 8.96 -9.57 -2.35
C GLY A 196 10.45 -9.53 -2.71
N PRO A 197 11.38 -9.30 -1.77
CA PRO A 197 12.81 -9.26 -2.06
C PRO A 197 13.36 -10.60 -2.56
N ARG A 198 14.15 -10.56 -3.63
CA ARG A 198 14.74 -11.74 -4.28
C ARG A 198 16.24 -11.73 -4.14
N ALA A 199 16.79 -12.79 -3.57
CA ALA A 199 18.23 -12.96 -3.44
C ALA A 199 18.91 -13.27 -4.79
N GLY A 200 20.16 -12.84 -4.94
CA GLY A 200 21.00 -13.19 -6.09
C GLY A 200 20.62 -12.51 -7.40
N VAL A 201 19.83 -11.44 -7.37
CA VAL A 201 19.53 -10.67 -8.58
C VAL A 201 20.75 -9.88 -8.99
N THR A 202 21.13 -10.04 -10.27
CA THR A 202 22.17 -9.24 -10.93
C THR A 202 21.62 -8.56 -12.17
N LYS A 203 22.27 -7.50 -12.63
CA LYS A 203 21.94 -6.80 -13.88
C LYS A 203 21.83 -7.80 -15.05
N GLU A 204 22.77 -8.72 -15.16
CA GLU A 204 22.83 -9.72 -16.23
C GLU A 204 21.66 -10.73 -16.14
N SER A 205 21.24 -11.09 -14.91
CA SER A 205 20.15 -12.04 -14.70
C SER A 205 18.79 -11.53 -15.18
N ILE A 206 18.60 -10.20 -15.17
CA ILE A 206 17.33 -9.54 -15.54
C ILE A 206 17.39 -8.85 -16.92
N SER A 207 18.56 -8.68 -17.51
CA SER A 207 18.77 -7.96 -18.78
C SER A 207 17.98 -8.51 -19.97
N LYS A 208 17.68 -9.81 -19.96
CA LYS A 208 16.95 -10.52 -21.05
C LYS A 208 15.44 -10.40 -20.96
N LEU A 209 14.91 -9.80 -19.91
CA LEU A 209 13.46 -9.63 -19.74
C LEU A 209 12.91 -8.65 -20.77
N LYS A 210 11.74 -8.99 -21.31
CA LYS A 210 11.07 -8.14 -22.30
C LYS A 210 10.40 -6.95 -21.61
N PRO A 211 10.36 -5.78 -22.30
CA PRO A 211 9.53 -4.66 -21.84
C PRO A 211 8.09 -5.06 -21.59
N ALA A 212 7.48 -4.53 -20.55
CA ALA A 212 6.14 -4.90 -20.11
C ALA A 212 5.04 -3.97 -20.63
N PHE A 213 5.35 -2.71 -20.93
CA PHE A 213 4.35 -1.68 -21.22
C PHE A 213 4.45 -1.08 -22.62
N LYS A 214 5.62 -1.12 -23.24
CA LYS A 214 5.90 -0.56 -24.56
C LYS A 214 6.78 -1.53 -25.32
N PRO A 215 6.50 -1.85 -26.60
CA PRO A 215 7.28 -2.85 -27.36
C PRO A 215 8.79 -2.61 -27.37
N ASP A 216 9.21 -1.35 -27.54
CA ASP A 216 10.61 -0.91 -27.53
C ASP A 216 10.97 -0.21 -26.21
N GLY A 217 10.32 -0.56 -25.12
CA GLY A 217 10.49 0.06 -23.83
C GLY A 217 11.69 -0.48 -23.04
N THR A 218 11.85 0.10 -21.86
CA THR A 218 12.93 -0.21 -20.92
C THR A 218 12.43 -0.79 -19.61
N VAL A 219 11.15 -0.57 -19.28
CA VAL A 219 10.52 -1.00 -18.03
C VAL A 219 10.07 -2.46 -18.15
N THR A 220 10.53 -3.30 -17.22
CA THR A 220 10.27 -4.74 -17.20
C THR A 220 9.66 -5.18 -15.87
N ALA A 221 9.21 -6.42 -15.76
CA ALA A 221 8.72 -7.00 -14.51
C ALA A 221 9.78 -7.04 -13.38
N ALA A 222 11.07 -6.96 -13.71
CA ALA A 222 12.14 -7.00 -12.71
C ALA A 222 12.65 -5.61 -12.27
N ASN A 223 12.41 -4.56 -13.07
CA ASN A 223 12.80 -3.18 -12.72
C ASN A 223 11.60 -2.26 -12.46
N ALA A 224 10.40 -2.84 -12.31
CA ALA A 224 9.17 -2.16 -11.90
C ALA A 224 8.73 -2.62 -10.50
N SER A 225 7.87 -1.81 -9.86
CA SER A 225 7.22 -2.20 -8.60
C SER A 225 6.32 -3.43 -8.80
N GLY A 226 6.28 -4.30 -7.80
CA GLY A 226 5.33 -5.39 -7.74
C GLY A 226 3.92 -4.93 -7.36
N ILE A 227 2.97 -5.86 -7.46
CA ILE A 227 1.65 -5.74 -6.86
C ILE A 227 1.78 -6.23 -5.42
N ASN A 228 1.47 -5.38 -4.45
CA ASN A 228 1.75 -5.64 -3.04
C ASN A 228 0.51 -5.47 -2.17
N ASP A 229 0.48 -6.25 -1.08
CA ASP A 229 -0.51 -6.17 -0.03
C ASP A 229 0.23 -5.80 1.27
N GLY A 230 -0.29 -4.83 2.01
CA GLY A 230 0.38 -4.41 3.24
C GLY A 230 -0.34 -3.32 4.00
N ALA A 231 0.14 -3.05 5.20
CA ALA A 231 -0.27 -1.92 6.02
C ALA A 231 0.87 -1.47 6.92
N ALA A 232 0.84 -0.19 7.30
CA ALA A 232 1.75 0.38 8.28
C ALA A 232 1.01 1.46 9.08
N ALA A 233 1.36 1.60 10.35
CA ALA A 233 0.84 2.66 11.21
C ALA A 233 1.92 3.19 12.15
N VAL A 234 1.78 4.48 12.48
CA VAL A 234 2.58 5.19 13.47
C VAL A 234 1.66 5.93 14.43
N VAL A 235 2.11 6.14 15.66
CA VAL A 235 1.44 6.99 16.64
C VAL A 235 2.20 8.32 16.72
N LEU A 236 1.49 9.42 16.51
CA LEU A 236 2.01 10.78 16.70
C LEU A 236 1.36 11.36 17.95
N MET A 237 2.15 12.03 18.76
CA MET A 237 1.68 12.66 20.00
C MET A 237 2.31 14.03 20.19
N SER A 238 1.62 14.89 20.97
CA SER A 238 2.26 16.08 21.50
C SER A 238 3.34 15.71 22.52
N GLU A 239 4.34 16.60 22.73
CA GLU A 239 5.40 16.37 23.73
C GLU A 239 4.84 16.33 25.17
N GLU A 240 3.71 16.98 25.39
CA GLU A 240 3.06 17.06 26.70
C GLU A 240 2.34 15.79 27.11
N LYS A 241 1.97 14.94 26.14
CA LYS A 241 1.34 13.62 26.36
C LYS A 241 2.39 12.52 26.48
#